data_9c3003987d30906912a1d4f3aafcbe5d
#
_entry.id   9c3003987d30906912a1d4f3aafcbe5d
#
_cell.length_a   1.000
_cell.length_b   1.000
_cell.length_c   1.000
_cell.angle_alpha   90.00
_cell.angle_beta   90.00
_cell.angle_gamma   90.00
#
_symmetry.space_group_name_H-M   'P 1'
#
loop_
_entity.id
_entity.type
_entity.pdbx_description
1 polymer ?
#
loop_
_entity_poly.entity_id
_entity_poly.type
_entity_poly.pdbx_seq_one_letter_code
_entity_poly.pdbx_strand_id
1 'polypeptide(L)'
;MHKIERLLQTLAPKGVEFRKLGDIGEYKYIRGVTYKKNQEINNLECGIKVLRANNITLSNHLNFEDIKVINKNVKIRKEQYLKKNDILICAGSGSSEHIGKVAFINTDFDYVFGGFMGVIRIREVNSRFVYHIFTSNIFKQYLEKSLNTTTINNLNANILQNFLIPIPPLEIQQEIVKILDQFSILTTDLLAGIPAEIKARKKQYEYYREKLLAFKPLTPHKEVKKC
;
A
#
# COMPACT_ATOMS: atom_id res chain seq x y z
N MET A 1 -9.87 -19.93 8.12
CA MET A 1 -10.94 -19.76 7.12
C MET A 1 -12.33 -19.86 7.74
N HIS A 2 -12.66 -20.91 8.47
CA HIS A 2 -13.97 -21.08 9.14
C HIS A 2 -14.46 -19.86 9.95
N LYS A 3 -13.55 -19.11 10.58
CA LYS A 3 -13.93 -17.93 11.38
C LYS A 3 -14.39 -16.78 10.47
N ILE A 4 -13.66 -16.48 9.39
CA ILE A 4 -14.02 -15.40 8.46
C ILE A 4 -15.31 -15.73 7.70
N GLU A 5 -15.49 -16.98 7.28
CA GLU A 5 -16.74 -17.43 6.64
C GLU A 5 -17.95 -17.21 7.55
N ARG A 6 -17.82 -17.57 8.84
CA ARG A 6 -18.88 -17.31 9.83
C ARG A 6 -19.14 -15.82 10.04
N LEU A 7 -18.08 -15.00 10.15
CA LEU A 7 -18.21 -13.55 10.27
C LEU A 7 -18.91 -12.95 9.05
N LEU A 8 -18.56 -13.39 7.84
CA LEU A 8 -19.21 -12.93 6.62
C LEU A 8 -20.70 -13.31 6.58
N GLN A 9 -21.04 -14.55 6.97
CA GLN A 9 -22.44 -14.98 7.04
C GLN A 9 -23.26 -14.19 8.07
N THR A 10 -22.63 -13.79 9.19
CA THR A 10 -23.30 -13.06 10.28
C THR A 10 -23.37 -11.57 10.02
N LEU A 11 -22.24 -10.94 9.63
CA LEU A 11 -22.12 -9.48 9.57
C LEU A 11 -22.31 -8.92 8.15
N ALA A 12 -22.16 -9.73 7.12
CA ALA A 12 -22.28 -9.31 5.73
C ALA A 12 -22.99 -10.39 4.87
N PRO A 13 -24.17 -10.90 5.29
CA PRO A 13 -24.84 -12.02 4.61
C PRO A 13 -25.26 -11.70 3.17
N LYS A 14 -25.50 -10.42 2.86
CA LYS A 14 -25.86 -9.93 1.52
C LYS A 14 -24.65 -9.58 0.65
N GLY A 15 -23.44 -9.72 1.15
CA GLY A 15 -22.19 -9.31 0.49
C GLY A 15 -21.55 -8.08 1.13
N VAL A 16 -20.51 -7.56 0.51
CA VAL A 16 -19.68 -6.45 1.01
C VAL A 16 -19.84 -5.24 0.08
N GLU A 17 -19.94 -4.05 0.67
CA GLU A 17 -19.93 -2.80 -0.07
C GLU A 17 -18.55 -2.58 -0.70
N PHE A 18 -18.54 -2.08 -1.93
CA PHE A 18 -17.32 -1.61 -2.61
C PHE A 18 -17.39 -0.10 -2.77
N ARG A 19 -16.37 0.61 -2.32
CA ARG A 19 -16.28 2.07 -2.42
C ARG A 19 -15.00 2.48 -3.13
N LYS A 20 -15.04 3.60 -3.82
CA LYS A 20 -13.81 4.21 -4.33
C LYS A 20 -12.95 4.65 -3.15
N LEU A 21 -11.64 4.47 -3.29
CA LEU A 21 -10.70 4.85 -2.24
C LEU A 21 -10.85 6.35 -1.86
N GLY A 22 -11.11 7.21 -2.85
CA GLY A 22 -11.33 8.64 -2.63
C GLY A 22 -12.63 9.00 -1.90
N ASP A 23 -13.61 8.09 -1.87
CA ASP A 23 -14.91 8.28 -1.21
C ASP A 23 -14.90 7.79 0.25
N ILE A 24 -13.77 7.22 0.71
CA ILE A 24 -13.60 6.81 2.10
C ILE A 24 -13.30 8.05 2.95
N GLY A 25 -14.02 8.21 4.04
CA GLY A 25 -13.80 9.33 4.96
C GLY A 25 -12.36 9.40 5.47
N GLU A 26 -11.87 10.62 5.65
CA GLU A 26 -10.48 10.91 6.06
C GLU A 26 -9.39 10.33 5.13
N TYR A 27 -9.72 10.04 3.86
CA TYR A 27 -8.73 9.71 2.85
C TYR A 27 -7.91 10.94 2.46
N LYS A 28 -6.58 10.77 2.44
CA LYS A 28 -5.66 11.77 1.90
C LYS A 28 -4.57 11.10 1.08
N TYR A 29 -4.34 11.62 -0.13
CA TYR A 29 -3.14 11.33 -0.89
C TYR A 29 -2.16 12.50 -0.78
N ILE A 30 -0.99 12.24 -0.23
CA ILE A 30 0.04 13.25 0.04
C ILE A 30 1.22 13.00 -0.91
N ARG A 31 1.57 13.98 -1.73
CA ARG A 31 2.76 13.89 -2.60
C ARG A 31 4.03 14.16 -1.81
N GLY A 32 5.08 13.46 -2.20
CA GLY A 32 6.39 13.60 -1.59
C GLY A 32 7.06 14.96 -1.83
N VAL A 33 8.18 15.14 -1.17
CA VAL A 33 8.98 16.37 -1.21
C VAL A 33 9.76 16.42 -2.52
N THR A 34 9.69 17.54 -3.22
CA THR A 34 10.54 17.83 -4.38
C THR A 34 11.73 18.65 -3.92
N TYR A 35 12.93 18.19 -4.24
CA TYR A 35 14.19 18.86 -3.91
C TYR A 35 15.18 18.73 -5.06
N LYS A 36 16.18 19.60 -5.09
CA LYS A 36 17.25 19.60 -6.09
C LYS A 36 18.42 18.74 -5.61
N LYS A 37 19.20 18.16 -6.54
CA LYS A 37 20.37 17.33 -6.22
C LYS A 37 21.39 18.04 -5.34
N ASN A 38 21.59 19.35 -5.52
CA ASN A 38 22.49 20.15 -4.70
C ASN A 38 21.98 20.41 -3.26
N GLN A 39 20.78 19.99 -2.94
CA GLN A 39 20.21 20.02 -1.58
C GLN A 39 20.42 18.69 -0.84
N GLU A 40 20.93 17.66 -1.51
CA GLU A 40 21.36 16.42 -0.86
C GLU A 40 22.64 16.68 -0.05
N ILE A 41 22.72 16.06 1.12
CA ILE A 41 23.89 16.11 2.01
C ILE A 41 24.28 14.69 2.41
N ASN A 42 25.58 14.49 2.66
CA ASN A 42 26.10 13.16 3.01
C ASN A 42 26.04 12.85 4.51
N ASN A 43 25.67 13.81 5.35
CA ASN A 43 25.63 13.63 6.79
C ASN A 43 24.21 13.21 7.23
N LEU A 44 24.07 11.97 7.70
CA LEU A 44 22.80 11.38 8.14
C LEU A 44 22.21 12.04 9.40
N GLU A 45 23.03 12.73 10.19
CA GLU A 45 22.60 13.33 11.46
C GLU A 45 22.15 14.79 11.32
N CYS A 46 22.62 15.47 10.29
CA CYS A 46 22.43 16.92 10.15
C CYS A 46 21.26 17.33 9.27
N GLY A 47 20.55 16.41 8.64
CA GLY A 47 19.52 16.70 7.65
C GLY A 47 18.20 15.99 7.89
N ILE A 48 17.36 16.04 6.88
CA ILE A 48 16.05 15.38 6.86
C ILE A 48 16.15 14.13 5.98
N LYS A 49 15.83 12.99 6.53
CA LYS A 49 15.88 11.68 5.85
C LYS A 49 14.73 11.52 4.87
N VAL A 50 15.03 11.03 3.65
CA VAL A 50 14.07 10.93 2.55
C VAL A 50 14.00 9.48 2.06
N LEU A 51 12.83 8.87 2.15
CA LEU A 51 12.56 7.58 1.53
C LEU A 51 12.19 7.76 0.04
N ARG A 52 12.73 6.87 -0.79
CA ARG A 52 12.57 6.85 -2.25
C ARG A 52 12.09 5.47 -2.70
N ALA A 53 11.89 5.28 -4.00
CA ALA A 53 11.45 4.00 -4.58
C ALA A 53 12.36 2.82 -4.19
N ASN A 54 13.68 3.04 -4.04
CA ASN A 54 14.64 2.02 -3.61
C ASN A 54 14.45 1.59 -2.15
N ASN A 55 13.79 2.41 -1.35
CA ASN A 55 13.49 2.10 0.04
C ASN A 55 12.23 1.25 0.22
N ILE A 56 11.60 0.81 -0.87
CA ILE A 56 10.58 -0.22 -0.87
C ILE A 56 11.08 -1.42 -1.67
N THR A 57 11.20 -2.57 -1.02
CA THR A 57 11.59 -3.83 -1.66
C THR A 57 10.51 -4.34 -2.63
N LEU A 58 10.87 -5.28 -3.51
CA LEU A 58 9.88 -5.95 -4.38
C LEU A 58 8.85 -6.78 -3.58
N SER A 59 9.17 -7.13 -2.33
CA SER A 59 8.24 -7.81 -1.41
C SER A 59 7.42 -6.84 -0.55
N ASN A 60 7.38 -5.55 -0.91
CA ASN A 60 6.60 -4.50 -0.23
C ASN A 60 7.01 -4.24 1.24
N HIS A 61 8.28 -4.33 1.55
CA HIS A 61 8.83 -3.98 2.86
C HIS A 61 9.72 -2.73 2.76
N LEU A 62 9.86 -2.02 3.87
CA LEU A 62 10.83 -0.92 3.97
C LEU A 62 12.26 -1.47 3.99
N ASN A 63 13.14 -0.77 3.26
CA ASN A 63 14.59 -0.97 3.31
C ASN A 63 15.26 0.38 3.60
N PHE A 64 16.11 0.41 4.61
CA PHE A 64 16.77 1.62 5.10
C PHE A 64 18.26 1.69 4.72
N GLU A 65 18.77 0.81 3.86
CA GLU A 65 20.20 0.74 3.50
C GLU A 65 20.70 1.97 2.71
N ASP A 66 19.85 2.53 1.82
CA ASP A 66 20.22 3.69 0.99
C ASP A 66 19.25 4.85 1.24
N ILE A 67 19.33 5.47 2.41
CA ILE A 67 18.53 6.65 2.74
C ILE A 67 19.24 7.89 2.25
N LYS A 68 18.53 8.75 1.50
CA LYS A 68 19.00 10.09 1.18
C LYS A 68 18.69 11.06 2.30
N VAL A 69 19.57 12.04 2.45
CA VAL A 69 19.39 13.14 3.40
C VAL A 69 19.41 14.45 2.65
N ILE A 70 18.50 15.35 2.99
CA ILE A 70 18.40 16.68 2.41
C ILE A 70 18.61 17.75 3.47
N ASN A 71 19.02 18.92 3.01
CA ASN A 71 19.27 20.06 3.88
C ASN A 71 17.96 20.52 4.57
N LYS A 72 18.07 20.93 5.83
CA LYS A 72 16.96 21.43 6.66
C LYS A 72 16.30 22.70 6.12
N ASN A 73 16.96 23.43 5.20
CA ASN A 73 16.37 24.59 4.54
C ASN A 73 15.36 24.26 3.44
N VAL A 74 15.21 22.98 3.06
CA VAL A 74 14.17 22.53 2.15
C VAL A 74 12.82 22.69 2.85
N LYS A 75 11.89 23.41 2.21
CA LYS A 75 10.55 23.63 2.75
C LYS A 75 9.74 22.33 2.73
N ILE A 76 9.39 21.83 3.91
CA ILE A 76 8.60 20.61 4.11
C ILE A 76 7.31 20.96 4.84
N ARG A 77 6.20 20.41 4.37
CA ARG A 77 4.91 20.52 5.04
C ARG A 77 4.79 19.44 6.13
N LYS A 78 4.14 19.76 7.25
CA LYS A 78 3.96 18.82 8.38
C LYS A 78 3.33 17.48 7.95
N GLU A 79 2.46 17.51 6.95
CA GLU A 79 1.80 16.30 6.42
C GLU A 79 2.74 15.37 5.65
N GLN A 80 3.90 15.88 5.17
CA GLN A 80 4.90 15.11 4.42
C GLN A 80 5.85 14.30 5.31
N TYR A 81 5.72 14.40 6.62
CA TYR A 81 6.37 13.46 7.54
C TYR A 81 5.56 12.17 7.63
N LEU A 82 6.26 11.03 7.61
CA LEU A 82 5.65 9.72 7.72
C LEU A 82 5.06 9.50 9.11
N LYS A 83 3.84 9.01 9.16
CA LYS A 83 3.14 8.71 10.40
C LYS A 83 2.75 7.24 10.44
N LYS A 84 2.59 6.76 11.66
CA LYS A 84 2.03 5.41 11.91
C LYS A 84 0.72 5.23 11.13
N ASN A 85 0.56 4.06 10.54
CA ASN A 85 -0.56 3.66 9.70
C ASN A 85 -0.63 4.34 8.32
N ASP A 86 0.39 5.07 7.89
CA ASP A 86 0.52 5.50 6.50
C ASP A 86 0.85 4.30 5.59
N ILE A 87 0.40 4.37 4.36
CA ILE A 87 0.81 3.46 3.28
C ILE A 87 1.68 4.29 2.32
N LEU A 88 2.98 4.05 2.35
CA LEU A 88 3.92 4.67 1.40
C LEU A 88 3.84 3.93 0.07
N ILE A 89 3.68 4.66 -1.04
CA ILE A 89 3.53 4.10 -2.38
C ILE A 89 4.52 4.72 -3.37
N CYS A 90 5.11 3.91 -4.22
CA CYS A 90 5.90 4.39 -5.35
C CYS A 90 4.95 4.85 -6.46
N ALA A 91 4.82 6.16 -6.65
CA ALA A 91 3.91 6.75 -7.61
C ALA A 91 4.55 6.98 -8.99
N GLY A 92 5.87 7.03 -9.07
CA GLY A 92 6.62 7.19 -10.31
C GLY A 92 8.00 6.56 -10.21
N SER A 93 8.49 6.00 -11.30
CA SER A 93 9.83 5.42 -11.39
C SER A 93 10.27 5.40 -12.85
N GLY A 94 11.59 5.42 -13.08
CA GLY A 94 12.17 5.14 -14.38
C GLY A 94 11.96 3.69 -14.85
N SER A 95 11.66 2.77 -13.93
CA SER A 95 11.29 1.39 -14.22
C SER A 95 9.83 1.15 -13.83
N SER A 96 9.05 0.61 -14.76
CA SER A 96 7.61 0.32 -14.56
C SER A 96 7.35 -0.70 -13.44
N GLU A 97 8.28 -1.61 -13.18
CA GLU A 97 8.17 -2.64 -12.12
C GLU A 97 8.14 -2.05 -10.70
N HIS A 98 8.62 -0.82 -10.52
CA HIS A 98 8.62 -0.17 -9.22
C HIS A 98 7.33 0.60 -8.94
N ILE A 99 6.57 0.95 -9.98
CA ILE A 99 5.32 1.70 -9.81
C ILE A 99 4.29 0.82 -9.11
N GLY A 100 3.65 1.39 -8.09
CA GLY A 100 2.65 0.68 -7.29
C GLY A 100 3.22 -0.17 -6.14
N LYS A 101 4.56 -0.29 -5.99
CA LYS A 101 5.11 -0.89 -4.76
C LYS A 101 4.67 -0.07 -3.54
N VAL A 102 4.33 -0.76 -2.48
CA VAL A 102 3.86 -0.15 -1.23
C VAL A 102 4.65 -0.64 -0.03
N ALA A 103 4.73 0.21 1.00
CA ALA A 103 5.21 -0.21 2.31
C ALA A 103 4.31 0.36 3.40
N PHE A 104 4.09 -0.42 4.45
CA PHE A 104 3.29 0.01 5.60
C PHE A 104 4.17 0.65 6.66
N ILE A 105 3.73 1.77 7.21
CA ILE A 105 4.45 2.53 8.24
C ILE A 105 3.93 2.12 9.61
N ASN A 106 4.71 1.33 10.34
CA ASN A 106 4.32 0.76 11.63
C ASN A 106 4.46 1.73 12.81
N THR A 107 5.24 2.79 12.65
CA THR A 107 5.53 3.78 13.70
C THR A 107 5.69 5.16 13.08
N ASP A 108 5.65 6.19 13.90
CA ASP A 108 6.00 7.54 13.45
C ASP A 108 7.50 7.61 13.13
N PHE A 109 7.82 8.17 11.98
CA PHE A 109 9.19 8.41 11.54
C PHE A 109 9.43 9.90 11.34
N ASP A 110 10.58 10.38 11.77
CA ASP A 110 11.10 11.71 11.40
C ASP A 110 11.70 11.70 9.99
N TYR A 111 11.01 11.03 9.07
CA TYR A 111 11.40 10.89 7.67
C TYR A 111 10.32 11.45 6.77
N VAL A 112 10.75 11.98 5.64
CA VAL A 112 9.86 12.37 4.54
C VAL A 112 10.05 11.42 3.36
N PHE A 113 9.34 11.63 2.28
CA PHE A 113 9.41 10.80 1.08
C PHE A 113 9.57 11.68 -0.16
N GLY A 114 10.32 11.20 -1.14
CA GLY A 114 10.69 11.95 -2.35
C GLY A 114 9.53 12.16 -3.32
N GLY A 115 9.67 13.06 -4.26
CA GLY A 115 8.61 13.52 -5.17
C GLY A 115 8.00 12.46 -6.09
N PHE A 116 8.68 11.32 -6.29
CA PHE A 116 8.15 10.15 -7.00
C PHE A 116 7.39 9.18 -6.09
N MET A 117 7.27 9.52 -4.82
CA MET A 117 6.54 8.77 -3.82
C MET A 117 5.26 9.50 -3.43
N GLY A 118 4.31 8.75 -2.92
CA GLY A 118 3.12 9.26 -2.28
C GLY A 118 2.82 8.53 -0.99
N VAL A 119 2.01 9.14 -0.16
CA VAL A 119 1.45 8.50 1.04
C VAL A 119 -0.06 8.50 0.92
N ILE A 120 -0.65 7.34 1.16
CA ILE A 120 -2.08 7.15 1.36
C ILE A 120 -2.32 7.11 2.86
N ARG A 121 -3.08 8.06 3.36
CA ARG A 121 -3.46 8.18 4.77
C ARG A 121 -4.96 8.03 4.89
N ILE A 122 -5.41 7.01 5.61
CA ILE A 122 -6.83 6.65 5.78
C ILE A 122 -7.05 6.38 7.27
N ARG A 123 -8.24 6.75 7.79
CA ARG A 123 -8.59 6.55 9.19
C ARG A 123 -9.94 5.87 9.41
N GLU A 124 -10.88 5.97 8.47
CA GLU A 124 -12.22 5.36 8.59
C GLU A 124 -12.17 3.83 8.52
N VAL A 125 -11.24 3.27 7.75
CA VAL A 125 -11.04 1.83 7.58
C VAL A 125 -9.69 1.40 8.14
N ASN A 126 -9.53 0.12 8.43
CA ASN A 126 -8.25 -0.41 8.88
C ASN A 126 -7.19 -0.25 7.77
N SER A 127 -6.24 0.66 7.98
CA SER A 127 -5.20 0.98 6.99
C SER A 127 -4.30 -0.23 6.67
N ARG A 128 -4.10 -1.15 7.62
CA ARG A 128 -3.36 -2.38 7.39
C ARG A 128 -4.12 -3.35 6.47
N PHE A 129 -5.45 -3.40 6.59
CA PHE A 129 -6.31 -4.13 5.66
C PHE A 129 -6.19 -3.55 4.24
N VAL A 130 -6.24 -2.21 4.11
CA VAL A 130 -6.05 -1.53 2.83
C VAL A 130 -4.65 -1.80 2.25
N TYR A 131 -3.60 -1.82 3.07
CA TYR A 131 -2.26 -2.20 2.63
C TYR A 131 -2.24 -3.62 2.02
N HIS A 132 -2.91 -4.60 2.63
CA HIS A 132 -3.01 -5.94 2.05
C HIS A 132 -3.73 -5.95 0.70
N ILE A 133 -4.73 -5.08 0.50
CA ILE A 133 -5.37 -4.91 -0.81
C ILE A 133 -4.36 -4.36 -1.83
N PHE A 134 -3.56 -3.36 -1.47
CA PHE A 134 -2.52 -2.81 -2.34
C PHE A 134 -1.39 -3.80 -2.69
N THR A 135 -1.16 -4.82 -1.86
CA THR A 135 -0.20 -5.89 -2.16
C THR A 135 -0.79 -7.05 -2.95
N SER A 136 -2.12 -7.07 -3.18
CA SER A 136 -2.85 -8.15 -3.85
C SER A 136 -2.90 -8.01 -5.37
N ASN A 137 -3.32 -9.08 -6.03
CA ASN A 137 -3.57 -9.08 -7.47
C ASN A 137 -4.70 -8.14 -7.89
N ILE A 138 -5.64 -7.82 -6.98
CA ILE A 138 -6.72 -6.87 -7.24
C ILE A 138 -6.15 -5.51 -7.63
N PHE A 139 -5.22 -4.99 -6.84
CA PHE A 139 -4.57 -3.71 -7.14
C PHE A 139 -3.64 -3.81 -8.34
N LYS A 140 -2.88 -4.89 -8.47
CA LYS A 140 -1.99 -5.11 -9.61
C LYS A 140 -2.75 -5.06 -10.95
N GLN A 141 -3.85 -5.78 -11.06
CA GLN A 141 -4.70 -5.78 -12.27
C GLN A 141 -5.33 -4.41 -12.54
N TYR A 142 -5.77 -3.71 -11.48
CA TYR A 142 -6.27 -2.35 -11.60
C TYR A 142 -5.19 -1.40 -12.14
N LEU A 143 -3.97 -1.50 -11.60
CA LEU A 143 -2.85 -0.67 -12.00
C LEU A 143 -2.46 -0.91 -13.46
N GLU A 144 -2.33 -2.16 -13.87
CA GLU A 144 -2.04 -2.55 -15.27
C GLU A 144 -3.06 -1.96 -16.24
N LYS A 145 -4.35 -2.08 -15.95
CA LYS A 145 -5.42 -1.49 -16.77
C LYS A 145 -5.34 0.04 -16.81
N SER A 146 -5.08 0.67 -15.68
CA SER A 146 -5.06 2.13 -15.56
C SER A 146 -3.83 2.77 -16.24
N LEU A 147 -2.67 2.12 -16.19
CA LEU A 147 -1.44 2.63 -16.80
C LEU A 147 -1.40 2.40 -18.32
N ASN A 148 -1.96 1.30 -18.83
CA ASN A 148 -2.03 1.03 -20.27
C ASN A 148 -2.89 2.04 -21.04
N THR A 149 -3.73 2.81 -20.35
CA THR A 149 -4.56 3.86 -20.95
C THR A 149 -3.90 5.24 -20.95
N THR A 150 -2.71 5.38 -20.36
CA THR A 150 -2.00 6.65 -20.23
C THR A 150 -0.61 6.58 -20.86
N THR A 151 -0.22 7.62 -21.56
CA THR A 151 1.13 7.78 -22.14
C THR A 151 2.22 8.03 -21.09
N ILE A 152 1.84 8.22 -19.83
CA ILE A 152 2.76 8.57 -18.74
C ILE A 152 2.66 7.49 -17.65
N ASN A 153 3.76 6.79 -17.42
CA ASN A 153 3.92 5.80 -16.35
C ASN A 153 3.98 6.46 -14.95
N ASN A 154 2.92 7.17 -14.57
CA ASN A 154 2.80 7.80 -13.26
C ASN A 154 1.45 7.47 -12.63
N LEU A 155 1.50 6.90 -11.45
CA LEU A 155 0.36 6.67 -10.59
C LEU A 155 -0.03 8.00 -9.92
N ASN A 156 -1.04 8.65 -10.46
CA ASN A 156 -1.52 9.93 -9.94
C ASN A 156 -2.66 9.77 -8.92
N ALA A 157 -3.01 10.86 -8.26
CA ALA A 157 -4.07 10.88 -7.24
C ALA A 157 -5.43 10.41 -7.81
N ASN A 158 -5.75 10.76 -9.05
CA ASN A 158 -7.02 10.40 -9.68
C ASN A 158 -7.14 8.88 -9.90
N ILE A 159 -6.07 8.22 -10.34
CA ILE A 159 -6.03 6.75 -10.46
C ILE A 159 -6.28 6.12 -9.09
N LEU A 160 -5.57 6.56 -8.05
CA LEU A 160 -5.75 6.03 -6.71
C LEU A 160 -7.16 6.27 -6.14
N GLN A 161 -7.70 7.47 -6.31
CA GLN A 161 -9.03 7.82 -5.82
C GLN A 161 -10.14 6.97 -6.44
N ASN A 162 -10.00 6.58 -7.71
CA ASN A 162 -10.99 5.76 -8.41
C ASN A 162 -10.82 4.25 -8.19
N PHE A 163 -9.82 3.82 -7.45
CA PHE A 163 -9.64 2.41 -7.12
C PHE A 163 -10.75 1.94 -6.17
N LEU A 164 -11.52 0.94 -6.63
CA LEU A 164 -12.59 0.33 -5.85
C LEU A 164 -12.02 -0.72 -4.90
N ILE A 165 -12.33 -0.55 -3.61
CA ILE A 165 -11.94 -1.51 -2.58
C ILE A 165 -13.15 -2.03 -1.81
N PRO A 166 -13.12 -3.29 -1.34
CA PRO A 166 -14.15 -3.84 -0.47
C PRO A 166 -14.05 -3.21 0.93
N ILE A 167 -15.21 -2.90 1.52
CA ILE A 167 -15.32 -2.35 2.89
C ILE A 167 -16.16 -3.31 3.74
N PRO A 168 -15.63 -4.47 4.13
CA PRO A 168 -16.34 -5.34 5.06
C PRO A 168 -16.39 -4.71 6.46
N PRO A 169 -17.28 -5.16 7.35
CA PRO A 169 -17.29 -4.77 8.75
C PRO A 169 -15.90 -4.84 9.40
N LEU A 170 -15.64 -3.95 10.36
CA LEU A 170 -14.30 -3.77 10.95
C LEU A 170 -13.73 -5.07 11.55
N GLU A 171 -14.59 -5.89 12.15
CA GLU A 171 -14.21 -7.18 12.74
C GLU A 171 -13.65 -8.14 11.68
N ILE A 172 -14.20 -8.11 10.48
CA ILE A 172 -13.71 -8.91 9.35
C ILE A 172 -12.37 -8.37 8.86
N GLN A 173 -12.24 -7.04 8.75
CA GLN A 173 -10.96 -6.41 8.38
C GLN A 173 -9.86 -6.80 9.36
N GLN A 174 -10.12 -6.71 10.67
CA GLN A 174 -9.17 -7.06 11.73
C GLN A 174 -8.76 -8.53 11.69
N GLU A 175 -9.71 -9.44 11.49
CA GLU A 175 -9.41 -10.87 11.43
C GLU A 175 -8.56 -11.22 10.17
N ILE A 176 -8.85 -10.60 9.03
CA ILE A 176 -8.05 -10.75 7.82
C ILE A 176 -6.63 -10.25 8.04
N VAL A 177 -6.47 -9.07 8.63
CA VAL A 177 -5.16 -8.50 8.97
C VAL A 177 -4.38 -9.44 9.87
N LYS A 178 -5.01 -9.94 10.94
CA LYS A 178 -4.39 -10.88 11.88
C LYS A 178 -3.83 -12.11 11.16
N ILE A 179 -4.61 -12.71 10.26
CA ILE A 179 -4.19 -13.89 9.52
C ILE A 179 -3.04 -13.56 8.56
N LEU A 180 -3.17 -12.49 7.78
CA LEU A 180 -2.18 -12.14 6.76
C LEU A 180 -0.86 -11.65 7.39
N ASP A 181 -0.91 -10.93 8.51
CA ASP A 181 0.29 -10.50 9.23
C ASP A 181 1.04 -11.70 9.84
N GLN A 182 0.34 -12.69 10.38
CA GLN A 182 0.98 -13.93 10.85
C GLN A 182 1.74 -14.66 9.74
N PHE A 183 1.16 -14.77 8.55
CA PHE A 183 1.87 -15.33 7.40
C PHE A 183 3.06 -14.48 6.97
N SER A 184 2.98 -13.17 7.04
CA SER A 184 4.08 -12.26 6.69
C SER A 184 5.26 -12.43 7.66
N ILE A 185 5.01 -12.50 8.96
CA ILE A 185 6.03 -12.72 10.00
C ILE A 185 6.72 -14.08 9.77
N LEU A 186 5.94 -15.15 9.61
CA LEU A 186 6.48 -16.49 9.35
C LEU A 186 7.36 -16.55 8.08
N THR A 187 7.04 -15.71 7.08
CA THR A 187 7.84 -15.63 5.84
C THR A 187 9.14 -14.86 6.05
N THR A 188 9.15 -13.89 6.96
CA THR A 188 10.32 -13.06 7.27
C THR A 188 11.29 -13.79 8.20
N ASP A 189 10.78 -14.51 9.20
CA ASP A 189 11.61 -15.30 10.14
C ASP A 189 12.30 -16.48 9.44
N LEU A 190 11.71 -16.97 8.35
CA LEU A 190 12.29 -18.04 7.51
C LEU A 190 13.36 -17.55 6.52
N LEU A 191 13.73 -16.29 6.49
CA LEU A 191 14.84 -15.80 5.65
C LEU A 191 16.19 -16.47 5.98
N ALA A 192 16.30 -17.13 7.14
CA ALA A 192 17.42 -18.01 7.52
C ALA A 192 17.19 -19.49 7.15
N GLY A 193 16.04 -19.82 6.53
CA GLY A 193 15.63 -21.20 6.24
C GLY A 193 15.95 -21.68 4.82
N ILE A 194 15.51 -22.90 4.51
CA ILE A 194 15.73 -23.56 3.22
C ILE A 194 14.96 -22.81 2.12
N PRO A 195 15.59 -22.42 0.99
CA PRO A 195 14.96 -21.63 -0.09
C PRO A 195 13.64 -22.21 -0.61
N ALA A 196 13.51 -23.55 -0.64
CA ALA A 196 12.29 -24.22 -1.06
C ALA A 196 11.11 -23.97 -0.09
N GLU A 197 11.36 -23.94 1.21
CA GLU A 197 10.35 -23.66 2.22
C GLU A 197 9.88 -22.21 2.16
N ILE A 198 10.81 -21.27 1.99
CA ILE A 198 10.49 -19.84 1.79
C ILE A 198 9.58 -19.66 0.57
N LYS A 199 9.90 -20.33 -0.54
CA LYS A 199 9.11 -20.29 -1.76
C LYS A 199 7.71 -20.87 -1.57
N ALA A 200 7.58 -21.97 -0.84
CA ALA A 200 6.29 -22.60 -0.52
C ALA A 200 5.42 -21.68 0.37
N ARG A 201 6.01 -21.06 1.40
CA ARG A 201 5.33 -20.12 2.30
C ARG A 201 4.87 -18.86 1.58
N LYS A 202 5.68 -18.31 0.68
CA LYS A 202 5.27 -17.17 -0.18
C LYS A 202 4.06 -17.52 -1.03
N LYS A 203 4.05 -18.68 -1.70
CA LYS A 203 2.90 -19.14 -2.48
C LYS A 203 1.64 -19.32 -1.61
N GLN A 204 1.81 -19.87 -0.41
CA GLN A 204 0.73 -20.05 0.55
C GLN A 204 0.15 -18.70 1.00
N TYR A 205 1.02 -17.72 1.32
CA TYR A 205 0.60 -16.37 1.66
C TYR A 205 -0.18 -15.70 0.53
N GLU A 206 0.32 -15.76 -0.71
CA GLU A 206 -0.35 -15.22 -1.90
C GLU A 206 -1.72 -15.86 -2.09
N TYR A 207 -1.82 -17.18 -2.02
CA TYR A 207 -3.09 -17.89 -2.14
C TYR A 207 -4.12 -17.45 -1.09
N TYR A 208 -3.72 -17.39 0.18
CA TYR A 208 -4.65 -16.97 1.23
C TYR A 208 -5.01 -15.49 1.13
N ARG A 209 -4.08 -14.63 0.76
CA ARG A 209 -4.35 -13.21 0.53
C ARG A 209 -5.42 -13.01 -0.53
N GLU A 210 -5.23 -13.61 -1.70
CA GLU A 210 -6.23 -13.49 -2.79
C GLU A 210 -7.60 -14.05 -2.36
N LYS A 211 -7.61 -15.17 -1.66
CA LYS A 211 -8.84 -15.79 -1.20
C LYS A 211 -9.56 -14.96 -0.12
N LEU A 212 -8.83 -14.39 0.82
CA LEU A 212 -9.40 -13.60 1.91
C LEU A 212 -9.87 -12.21 1.47
N LEU A 213 -9.33 -11.68 0.37
CA LEU A 213 -9.72 -10.40 -0.19
C LEU A 213 -10.76 -10.53 -1.32
N ALA A 214 -11.14 -11.74 -1.72
CA ALA A 214 -12.17 -11.99 -2.72
C ALA A 214 -13.56 -11.90 -2.07
N PHE A 215 -14.16 -10.71 -2.09
CA PHE A 215 -15.50 -10.48 -1.56
C PHE A 215 -16.57 -10.51 -2.65
N LYS A 216 -17.78 -10.96 -2.28
CA LYS A 216 -18.98 -10.82 -3.12
C LYS A 216 -19.53 -9.40 -2.92
N PRO A 217 -19.69 -8.58 -3.97
CA PRO A 217 -20.26 -7.25 -3.84
C PRO A 217 -21.74 -7.30 -3.47
N LEU A 218 -22.21 -6.29 -2.72
CA LEU A 218 -23.62 -6.10 -2.33
C LEU A 218 -24.52 -5.88 -3.54
N THR A 219 -24.02 -5.11 -4.51
CA THR A 219 -24.74 -4.83 -5.76
C THR A 219 -23.82 -5.14 -6.94
N PRO A 220 -24.31 -5.83 -7.98
CA PRO A 220 -23.50 -5.99 -9.19
C PRO A 220 -23.20 -4.58 -9.73
N HIS A 221 -21.92 -4.28 -9.90
CA HIS A 221 -21.50 -3.08 -10.59
C HIS A 221 -22.09 -3.09 -11.99
N LYS A 222 -23.06 -2.21 -12.27
CA LYS A 222 -23.44 -1.93 -13.65
C LYS A 222 -22.20 -1.35 -14.32
N GLU A 223 -21.60 -2.13 -15.20
CA GLU A 223 -20.61 -1.58 -16.13
C GLU A 223 -21.27 -0.43 -16.84
N VAL A 224 -20.78 0.79 -16.61
CA VAL A 224 -21.20 1.94 -17.40
C VAL A 224 -20.65 1.69 -18.79
N LYS A 225 -21.49 1.14 -19.67
CA LYS A 225 -21.19 1.12 -21.09
C LYS A 225 -20.96 2.56 -21.51
N LYS A 226 -19.73 2.87 -21.87
CA LYS A 226 -19.43 4.13 -22.57
C LYS A 226 -20.17 4.06 -23.91
N CYS A 227 -21.16 4.91 -24.09
CA CYS A 227 -21.65 5.30 -25.40
C CYS A 227 -20.56 6.08 -26.13
#